data_5e4f40d84fe76345c5f03f81f403b28a
#
_entry.id   5e4f40d84fe76345c5f03f81f403b28a
#
_cell.length_a   1.000
_cell.length_b   1.000
_cell.length_c   1.000
_cell.angle_alpha   90.00
_cell.angle_beta   90.00
_cell.angle_gamma   90.00
#
_symmetry.space_group_name_H-M   'P 1'
#
loop_
_entity.id
_entity.type
_entity.pdbx_description
1 polymer ?
#
loop_
_entity_poly.entity_id
_entity_poly.type
_entity_poly.pdbx_seq_one_letter_code
_entity_poly.pdbx_strand_id
1 'polypeptide(L)' 'MRFFFNIQDKLKIQDEVGREFSVASEAVAFAKHLAADIRCLETAVRPTLAIEVVAETAERIHREPVFA' A
#
# COMPACT_ATOMS: atom_id res chain seq x y z
N MET A 1 -4.92 -1.19 -15.74
CA MET A 1 -4.91 -2.33 -14.81
C MET A 1 -5.25 -1.88 -13.41
N ARG A 2 -6.01 -2.66 -12.68
CA ARG A 2 -6.41 -2.33 -11.32
C ARG A 2 -5.38 -2.86 -10.33
N PHE A 3 -5.05 -2.03 -9.35
CA PHE A 3 -4.13 -2.37 -8.28
C PHE A 3 -4.83 -2.24 -6.94
N PHE A 4 -4.45 -3.09 -6.00
CA PHE A 4 -5.02 -3.12 -4.66
C PHE A 4 -3.95 -2.74 -3.66
N PHE A 5 -4.33 -1.99 -2.64
CA PHE A 5 -3.41 -1.46 -1.63
C PHE A 5 -3.82 -2.00 -0.27
N ASN A 6 -3.25 -3.14 0.07
CA ASN A 6 -3.55 -3.83 1.32
C ASN A 6 -2.71 -3.26 2.45
N ILE A 7 -3.32 -3.05 3.60
CA ILE A 7 -2.60 -2.58 4.78
C ILE A 7 -2.15 -3.81 5.56
N GLN A 8 -0.86 -3.87 5.85
CA GLN A 8 -0.27 -4.97 6.62
C GLN A 8 0.32 -4.46 7.91
N ASP A 9 -0.04 -5.10 9.02
CA ASP A 9 0.55 -4.92 10.33
C ASP A 9 0.40 -6.27 11.04
N LYS A 10 -0.04 -6.29 12.27
CA LYS A 10 -0.39 -7.54 12.98
C LYS A 10 -1.58 -8.21 12.31
N LEU A 11 -2.51 -7.41 11.80
CA LEU A 11 -3.64 -7.86 11.00
C LEU A 11 -3.48 -7.33 9.59
N LYS A 12 -4.01 -8.06 8.63
CA LYS A 12 -3.99 -7.65 7.23
C LYS A 12 -5.38 -7.15 6.85
N ILE A 13 -5.45 -5.91 6.36
CA ILE A 13 -6.68 -5.31 5.88
C ILE A 13 -6.61 -5.29 4.36
N GLN A 14 -7.47 -6.05 3.71
CA GLN A 14 -7.52 -6.12 2.25
C GLN A 14 -8.29 -4.96 1.67
N ASP A 15 -7.74 -4.39 0.60
CA ASP A 15 -8.45 -3.42 -0.22
C ASP A 15 -9.32 -4.20 -1.20
N GLU A 16 -10.63 -4.05 -1.09
CA GLU A 16 -11.58 -4.77 -1.93
C GLU A 16 -12.02 -3.96 -3.15
N VAL A 17 -11.64 -2.69 -3.23
CA VAL A 17 -12.05 -1.79 -4.30
C VAL A 17 -10.94 -1.63 -5.34
N GLY A 18 -9.74 -1.36 -4.88
CA GLY A 18 -8.60 -1.11 -5.75
C GLY A 18 -8.67 0.25 -6.43
N ARG A 19 -7.68 0.51 -7.27
CA ARG A 19 -7.59 1.75 -8.03
C ARG A 19 -6.94 1.47 -9.37
N GLU A 20 -7.43 2.15 -10.40
CA GLU A 20 -6.95 1.97 -11.77
C GLU A 20 -5.71 2.82 -12.02
N PHE A 21 -4.67 2.21 -12.59
CA PHE A 21 -3.47 2.92 -13.07
C PHE A 21 -3.03 2.34 -14.40
N SER A 22 -2.39 3.16 -15.21
CA SER A 22 -1.90 2.74 -16.52
C SER A 22 -0.72 1.79 -16.41
N VAL A 23 0.18 2.03 -15.45
CA VAL A 23 1.40 1.24 -15.25
C VAL A 23 1.66 1.04 -13.76
N ALA A 24 2.43 -0.02 -13.45
CA ALA A 24 2.74 -0.38 -12.07
C ALA A 24 3.50 0.72 -11.31
N SER A 25 4.37 1.46 -11.99
CA SER A 25 5.13 2.53 -11.36
C SER A 25 4.25 3.64 -10.79
N GLU A 26 3.11 3.90 -11.42
CA GLU A 26 2.14 4.87 -10.90
C GLU A 26 1.48 4.35 -9.63
N ALA A 27 1.19 3.05 -9.59
CA ALA A 27 0.62 2.44 -8.39
C ALA A 27 1.61 2.46 -7.23
N VAL A 28 2.88 2.22 -7.49
CA VAL A 28 3.93 2.30 -6.48
C VAL A 28 4.07 3.74 -5.96
N ALA A 29 4.05 4.73 -6.84
CA ALA A 29 4.10 6.14 -6.44
C ALA A 29 2.90 6.51 -5.56
N PHE A 30 1.71 6.01 -5.91
CA PHE A 30 0.51 6.21 -5.10
C PHE A 30 0.69 5.60 -3.70
N ALA A 31 1.26 4.40 -3.61
CA ALA A 31 1.51 3.75 -2.33
C ALA A 31 2.46 4.57 -1.45
N LYS A 32 3.47 5.20 -2.05
CA LYS A 32 4.41 6.07 -1.32
C LYS A 32 3.70 7.30 -0.76
N HIS A 33 2.81 7.91 -1.52
CA HIS A 33 2.00 9.03 -1.04
C HIS A 33 1.05 8.59 0.07
N LEU A 34 0.41 7.45 -0.09
CA LEU A 34 -0.49 6.91 0.91
C LEU A 34 0.26 6.61 2.22
N ALA A 35 1.46 6.04 2.12
CA ALA A 35 2.31 5.77 3.28
C ALA A 35 2.67 7.07 4.02
N ALA A 36 3.00 8.13 3.28
CA ALA A 36 3.31 9.43 3.87
C ALA A 36 2.10 10.00 4.60
N ASP A 37 0.91 9.88 4.02
CA ASP A 37 -0.33 10.35 4.65
C ASP A 37 -0.62 9.59 5.94
N ILE A 38 -0.46 8.28 5.92
CA ILE A 38 -0.66 7.44 7.12
C ILE A 38 0.34 7.84 8.19
N ARG A 39 1.60 8.05 7.82
CA ARG A 39 2.66 8.44 8.75
C ARG A 39 2.35 9.77 9.43
N CYS A 40 1.74 10.71 8.71
CA CYS A 40 1.33 12.00 9.27
C CYS A 40 0.20 11.86 10.27
N LEU A 41 -0.67 10.88 10.10
CA LEU A 41 -1.84 10.68 10.97
C LEU A 41 -1.54 9.77 12.16
N GLU A 42 -0.53 8.90 12.03
CA GLU A 42 -0.19 7.93 13.08
C GLU A 42 0.68 8.58 14.14
N THR A 43 0.27 8.45 15.42
CA THR A 43 0.98 9.06 16.54
C THR A 43 2.07 8.18 17.12
N ALA A 44 2.09 6.89 16.78
CA ALA A 44 3.08 5.93 17.28
C ALA A 44 3.78 5.27 16.10
N VAL A 45 5.09 5.05 16.23
CA VAL A 45 5.85 4.31 15.23
C VAL A 45 5.46 2.84 15.30
N ARG A 46 5.07 2.28 14.15
CA ARG A 46 4.68 0.87 14.03
C ARG A 46 5.56 0.23 12.96
N PRO A 47 6.70 -0.38 13.35
CA PRO A 47 7.72 -0.82 12.39
C PRO A 47 7.23 -1.87 11.38
N THR A 48 6.18 -2.62 11.72
CA THR A 48 5.63 -3.65 10.84
C THR A 48 4.54 -3.14 9.90
N LEU A 49 4.13 -1.88 10.07
CA LEU A 49 3.06 -1.30 9.24
C LEU A 49 3.57 -1.03 7.84
N ALA A 50 2.89 -1.58 6.86
CA ALA A 50 3.28 -1.46 5.46
C ALA A 50 2.05 -1.51 4.56
N ILE A 51 2.22 -1.01 3.33
CA ILE A 51 1.21 -1.11 2.29
C ILE A 51 1.71 -2.11 1.26
N GLU A 52 0.92 -3.14 0.99
CA GLU A 52 1.22 -4.11 -0.05
C GLU A 52 0.46 -3.74 -1.31
N VAL A 53 1.17 -3.55 -2.41
CA VAL A 53 0.57 -3.26 -3.71
C VAL A 53 0.43 -4.57 -4.47
N VAL A 54 -0.80 -4.93 -4.82
CA VAL A 54 -1.10 -6.19 -5.51
C VAL A 54 -1.83 -5.87 -6.81
N ALA A 55 -1.37 -6.46 -7.92
CA ALA A 55 -2.05 -6.31 -9.19
C ALA A 55 -3.34 -7.16 -9.22
N GLU A 56 -4.22 -6.85 -10.16
CA GLU A 56 -5.48 -7.59 -10.31
C GLU A 56 -5.25 -9.07 -10.63
N THR A 57 -4.05 -9.43 -11.09
CA THR A 57 -3.64 -10.83 -11.32
C THR A 57 -3.23 -11.54 -10.04
N ALA A 58 -3.34 -10.87 -8.89
CA ALA A 58 -2.91 -11.34 -7.58
C ALA A 58 -1.39 -11.35 -7.38
N GLU A 59 -0.63 -10.82 -8.33
CA GLU A 59 0.82 -10.69 -8.19
C GLU A 59 1.15 -9.51 -7.26
N ARG A 60 2.00 -9.76 -6.27
CA ARG A 60 2.49 -8.68 -5.40
C ARG A 60 3.56 -7.89 -6.14
N ILE A 61 3.30 -6.61 -6.34
CA ILE A 61 4.18 -5.71 -7.09
C ILE A 61 5.21 -5.05 -6.18
N HIS A 62 4.79 -4.65 -4.97
CA HIS A 62 5.62 -3.81 -4.13
C HIS A 62 5.12 -3.85 -2.69
N ARG A 63 6.02 -3.63 -1.75
CA ARG A 63 5.68 -3.43 -0.34
C ARG A 63 6.29 -2.12 0.11
N GLU A 64 5.46 -1.18 0.52
CA GLU A 64 5.92 0.13 0.97
C GLU A 64 5.82 0.22 2.48
N PRO A 65 6.94 0.25 3.21
CA PRO A 65 6.91 0.47 4.65
C PRO A 65 6.40 1.87 4.96
N VAL A 66 5.54 2.01 5.96
CA VAL A 66 5.05 3.32 6.38
C VAL A 66 6.11 4.04 7.19
N PHE A 67 6.77 3.32 8.08
CA PHE A 67 7.88 3.84 8.88
C PHE A 67 9.17 3.13 8.45
N ALA A 68 10.05 3.86 7.84
CA ALA A 68 11.32 3.31 7.35
C ALA A 68 12.42 3.50 8.38
#